data_4f72d56e2232521a6a05f497fe20c1c7
#
_entry.id   4f72d56e2232521a6a05f497fe20c1c7
#
_cell.length_a   1.000
_cell.length_b   1.000
_cell.length_c   1.000
_cell.angle_alpha   90.00
_cell.angle_beta   90.00
_cell.angle_gamma   90.00
#
_symmetry.space_group_name_H-M   'P 1'
#
loop_
_entity.id
_entity.type
_entity.pdbx_description
1 polymer ?
#
loop_
_entity_poly.entity_id
_entity_poly.type
_entity_poly.pdbx_seq_one_letter_code
_entity_poly.pdbx_strand_id
1 'polypeptide(L)'
;MTAPADGSALRTVEGASAFVKISDGCDRFCTFCAIPYIRGRYYSRPAEEILAEVRSLLEGGVREVVLIGQDTGIWGSDFKDGSTLAGLLRQVAEAVRPYGGWVRVLYLQPEGMTDELIETIRDVDEVLPYIDIPIQHCNARVLRSMNRSGSPEQ
;
A
#
# COMPACT_ATOMS: atom_id res chain seq x y z
N MET A 1 -15.01 23.72 -8.32
CA MET A 1 -15.23 22.93 -7.10
C MET A 1 -13.87 22.70 -6.49
N THR A 2 -13.54 23.42 -5.43
CA THR A 2 -12.29 23.28 -4.68
C THR A 2 -12.42 22.05 -3.80
N ALA A 3 -11.45 21.12 -3.89
CA ALA A 3 -11.35 19.97 -2.98
C ALA A 3 -11.24 20.47 -1.53
N PRO A 4 -11.86 19.82 -0.57
CA PRO A 4 -11.72 20.20 0.83
C PRO A 4 -10.26 20.09 1.27
N ALA A 5 -9.77 21.13 1.92
CA ALA A 5 -8.39 21.27 2.36
C ALA A 5 -8.04 20.42 3.62
N ASP A 6 -8.97 19.56 4.07
CA ASP A 6 -8.86 18.79 5.32
C ASP A 6 -8.34 17.35 5.14
N GLY A 7 -7.86 16.99 3.94
CA GLY A 7 -7.32 15.64 3.69
C GLY A 7 -8.34 14.50 3.82
N SER A 8 -9.63 14.80 4.03
CA SER A 8 -10.69 13.80 3.97
C SER A 8 -10.88 13.40 2.52
N ALA A 9 -9.97 12.57 2.01
CA ALA A 9 -10.19 11.84 0.76
C ALA A 9 -11.55 11.17 0.87
N LEU A 10 -12.37 11.29 -0.18
CA LEU A 10 -13.66 10.61 -0.28
C LEU A 10 -13.49 9.16 0.20
N ARG A 11 -13.96 8.89 1.42
CA ARG A 11 -13.88 7.56 2.01
C ARG A 11 -14.84 6.67 1.23
N THR A 12 -14.28 5.77 0.43
CA THR A 12 -15.09 4.74 -0.20
C THR A 12 -15.27 3.61 0.80
N VAL A 13 -16.41 3.60 1.49
CA VAL A 13 -16.82 2.51 2.37
C VAL A 13 -17.81 1.67 1.59
N GLU A 14 -17.48 0.41 1.35
CA GLU A 14 -18.34 -0.57 0.70
C GLU A 14 -18.74 -1.64 1.73
N GLY A 15 -19.87 -1.45 2.41
CA GLY A 15 -20.32 -2.37 3.45
C GLY A 15 -19.34 -2.41 4.63
N ALA A 16 -18.71 -3.57 4.87
CA ALA A 16 -17.76 -3.76 5.95
C ALA A 16 -16.30 -3.43 5.58
N SER A 17 -16.01 -3.02 4.33
CA SER A 17 -14.67 -2.74 3.81
C SER A 17 -14.47 -1.24 3.58
N ALA A 18 -13.24 -0.75 3.81
CA ALA A 18 -12.84 0.61 3.51
C ALA A 18 -11.42 0.69 2.95
N PHE A 19 -11.23 1.58 1.96
CA PHE A 19 -9.93 1.87 1.40
C PHE A 19 -9.23 2.98 2.19
N VAL A 20 -7.97 2.73 2.56
CA VAL A 20 -7.11 3.69 3.25
C VAL A 20 -5.87 3.93 2.40
N LYS A 21 -5.73 5.14 1.89
CA LYS A 21 -4.57 5.52 1.09
C LYS A 21 -3.37 5.75 2.00
N ILE A 22 -2.27 4.98 1.79
CA ILE A 22 -1.05 5.06 2.60
C ILE A 22 0.07 5.84 1.93
N SER A 23 0.00 6.02 0.60
CA SER A 23 0.98 6.77 -0.19
C SER A 23 0.32 7.38 -1.42
N ASP A 24 0.97 8.38 -2.04
CA ASP A 24 0.56 8.93 -3.32
C ASP A 24 1.78 9.19 -4.21
N GLY A 25 1.53 9.32 -5.53
CA GLY A 25 2.59 9.47 -6.52
C GLY A 25 3.38 8.20 -6.80
N CYS A 26 4.28 8.25 -7.78
CA CYS A 26 5.12 7.12 -8.16
C CYS A 26 6.37 7.60 -8.88
N ASP A 27 7.54 7.06 -8.50
CA ASP A 27 8.84 7.42 -9.07
C ASP A 27 9.40 6.38 -10.05
N ARG A 28 8.59 5.40 -10.48
CA ARG A 28 9.08 4.32 -11.36
C ARG A 28 9.21 4.69 -12.82
N PHE A 29 8.46 5.67 -13.31
CA PHE A 29 8.52 6.15 -14.70
C PHE A 29 8.47 5.02 -15.74
N CYS A 30 7.60 4.02 -15.53
CA CYS A 30 7.36 2.98 -16.52
C CYS A 30 6.93 3.60 -17.86
N THR A 31 7.47 3.12 -18.98
CA THR A 31 7.31 3.76 -20.31
C THR A 31 5.87 3.83 -20.81
N PHE A 32 4.98 3.04 -20.25
CA PHE A 32 3.56 2.98 -20.60
C PHE A 32 2.64 3.69 -19.59
N CYS A 33 3.20 4.31 -18.53
CA CYS A 33 2.42 4.81 -17.40
C CYS A 33 2.50 6.33 -17.27
N ALA A 34 1.34 6.98 -17.17
CA ALA A 34 1.24 8.43 -17.01
C ALA A 34 1.16 8.87 -15.51
N ILE A 35 1.12 7.94 -14.57
CA ILE A 35 0.93 8.25 -13.15
C ILE A 35 1.95 9.25 -12.59
N PRO A 36 3.27 9.13 -12.86
CA PRO A 36 4.24 10.11 -12.36
C PRO A 36 3.96 11.56 -12.79
N TYR A 37 3.36 11.72 -13.98
CA TYR A 37 3.01 13.04 -14.53
C TYR A 37 1.67 13.58 -13.99
N ILE A 38 0.77 12.69 -13.55
CA ILE A 38 -0.57 13.03 -13.05
C ILE A 38 -0.55 13.23 -11.54
N ARG A 39 0.13 12.33 -10.81
CA ARG A 39 0.16 12.30 -9.33
C ARG A 39 1.42 12.89 -8.73
N GLY A 40 2.47 13.09 -9.55
CA GLY A 40 3.75 13.62 -9.10
C GLY A 40 4.65 12.58 -8.43
N ARG A 41 5.62 13.09 -7.66
CA ARG A 41 6.61 12.28 -6.96
C ARG A 41 5.96 11.45 -5.86
N TYR A 42 6.58 10.30 -5.58
CA TYR A 42 6.16 9.43 -4.49
C TYR A 42 6.32 10.11 -3.12
N TYR A 43 5.33 9.94 -2.25
CA TYR A 43 5.43 10.24 -0.83
C TYR A 43 4.56 9.29 0.00
N SER A 44 5.04 8.94 1.19
CA SER A 44 4.32 8.14 2.18
C SER A 44 3.49 9.03 3.12
N ARG A 45 2.29 8.60 3.46
CA ARG A 45 1.55 9.24 4.56
C ARG A 45 2.12 8.76 5.91
N PRO A 46 2.21 9.63 6.93
CA PRO A 46 2.65 9.25 8.26
C PRO A 46 1.80 8.12 8.86
N ALA A 47 2.46 7.17 9.55
CA ALA A 47 1.77 6.03 10.18
C ALA A 47 0.67 6.49 11.15
N GLU A 48 0.93 7.55 11.92
CA GLU A 48 -0.01 8.09 12.90
C GLU A 48 -1.33 8.54 12.27
N GLU A 49 -1.27 9.21 11.09
CA GLU A 49 -2.45 9.63 10.34
C GLU A 49 -3.23 8.43 9.80
N ILE A 50 -2.51 7.44 9.26
CA ILE A 50 -3.11 6.20 8.76
C ILE A 50 -3.81 5.46 9.89
N LEU A 51 -3.17 5.29 11.03
CA LEU A 51 -3.74 4.59 12.18
C LEU A 51 -4.93 5.34 12.79
N ALA A 52 -4.90 6.67 12.81
CA ALA A 52 -6.04 7.48 13.27
C ALA A 52 -7.27 7.27 12.36
N GLU A 53 -7.05 7.26 11.03
CA GLU A 53 -8.10 6.98 10.04
C GLU A 53 -8.63 5.54 10.19
N VAL A 54 -7.75 4.55 10.32
CA VAL A 54 -8.12 3.14 10.54
C VAL A 54 -9.00 2.99 11.77
N ARG A 55 -8.62 3.56 12.92
CA ARG A 55 -9.41 3.50 14.16
C ARG A 55 -10.80 4.09 13.97
N SER A 56 -10.90 5.27 13.36
CA SER A 56 -12.17 5.92 13.06
C SER A 56 -13.09 5.07 12.18
N LEU A 57 -12.53 4.36 11.19
CA LEU A 57 -13.28 3.44 10.32
C LEU A 57 -13.78 2.22 11.09
N LEU A 58 -12.95 1.64 11.94
CA LEU A 58 -13.29 0.47 12.77
C LEU A 58 -14.41 0.80 13.78
N GLU A 59 -14.36 1.97 14.41
CA GLU A 59 -15.42 2.49 15.27
C GLU A 59 -16.73 2.68 14.49
N GLY A 60 -16.63 3.07 13.20
CA GLY A 60 -17.75 3.18 12.27
C GLY A 60 -18.30 1.85 11.75
N GLY A 61 -17.75 0.70 12.19
CA GLY A 61 -18.25 -0.63 11.83
C GLY A 61 -17.50 -1.33 10.71
N VAL A 62 -16.46 -0.70 10.14
CA VAL A 62 -15.56 -1.35 9.16
C VAL A 62 -14.86 -2.54 9.83
N ARG A 63 -14.62 -3.59 9.06
CA ARG A 63 -13.90 -4.80 9.48
C ARG A 63 -12.74 -5.15 8.55
N GLU A 64 -12.83 -4.80 7.28
CA GLU A 64 -11.73 -4.94 6.33
C GLU A 64 -11.13 -3.57 6.01
N VAL A 65 -9.85 -3.41 6.33
CA VAL A 65 -9.06 -2.23 5.95
C VAL A 65 -8.21 -2.60 4.74
N VAL A 66 -8.41 -1.92 3.61
CA VAL A 66 -7.66 -2.14 2.38
C VAL A 66 -6.67 -1.00 2.18
N LEU A 67 -5.38 -1.28 2.39
CA LEU A 67 -4.31 -0.30 2.20
C LEU A 67 -4.00 -0.16 0.72
N ILE A 68 -4.03 1.08 0.21
CA ILE A 68 -3.84 1.39 -1.21
C ILE A 68 -2.82 2.51 -1.43
N GLY A 69 -2.26 2.54 -2.64
CA GLY A 69 -1.36 3.58 -3.16
C GLY A 69 -1.06 3.30 -4.62
N GLN A 70 -0.10 3.99 -5.22
CA GLN A 70 0.41 3.65 -6.56
C GLN A 70 1.56 2.65 -6.51
N ASP A 71 2.26 2.59 -5.38
CA ASP A 71 3.32 1.62 -5.07
C ASP A 71 3.40 1.49 -3.55
N THR A 72 2.64 0.57 -2.99
CA THR A 72 2.54 0.41 -1.54
C THR A 72 3.78 -0.26 -0.94
N GLY A 73 4.47 -1.09 -1.73
CA GLY A 73 5.63 -1.88 -1.25
C GLY A 73 6.81 -1.06 -0.75
N ILE A 74 6.90 0.21 -1.18
CA ILE A 74 7.98 1.12 -0.76
C ILE A 74 7.55 2.12 0.31
N TRP A 75 6.38 1.92 0.96
CA TRP A 75 5.93 2.81 2.01
C TRP A 75 7.00 2.96 3.12
N GLY A 76 7.23 4.19 3.52
CA GLY A 76 8.21 4.55 4.55
C GLY A 76 9.62 4.83 4.02
N SER A 77 9.93 4.48 2.77
CA SER A 77 11.29 4.64 2.20
C SER A 77 11.77 6.09 2.14
N ASP A 78 10.85 7.06 2.10
CA ASP A 78 11.11 8.49 2.07
C ASP A 78 11.30 9.12 3.47
N PHE A 79 10.93 8.43 4.56
CA PHE A 79 11.09 8.93 5.94
C PHE A 79 12.53 8.83 6.46
N LYS A 80 13.36 7.95 5.94
CA LYS A 80 14.77 7.73 6.35
C LYS A 80 14.95 7.36 7.83
N ASP A 81 13.92 6.80 8.46
CA ASP A 81 13.89 6.37 9.86
C ASP A 81 13.81 4.84 10.03
N GLY A 82 13.85 4.11 8.90
CA GLY A 82 13.71 2.66 8.89
C GLY A 82 12.27 2.16 8.85
N SER A 83 11.29 3.05 8.64
CA SER A 83 9.89 2.65 8.47
C SER A 83 9.72 1.75 7.24
N THR A 84 8.92 0.68 7.37
CA THR A 84 8.63 -0.30 6.31
C THR A 84 7.14 -0.58 6.22
N LEU A 85 6.67 -1.03 5.05
CA LEU A 85 5.30 -1.51 4.91
C LEU A 85 4.99 -2.67 5.87
N ALA A 86 5.93 -3.57 6.10
CA ALA A 86 5.78 -4.65 7.06
C ALA A 86 5.52 -4.13 8.48
N GLY A 87 6.28 -3.10 8.90
CA GLY A 87 6.06 -2.43 10.17
C GLY A 87 4.69 -1.76 10.28
N LEU A 88 4.23 -1.10 9.20
CA LEU A 88 2.89 -0.50 9.14
C LEU A 88 1.80 -1.58 9.22
N LEU A 89 1.93 -2.69 8.48
CA LEU A 89 0.96 -3.78 8.50
C LEU A 89 0.79 -4.36 9.90
N ARG A 90 1.87 -4.55 10.66
CA ARG A 90 1.80 -5.02 12.06
C ARG A 90 1.02 -4.03 12.94
N GLN A 91 1.26 -2.72 12.79
CA GLN A 91 0.54 -1.70 13.56
C GLN A 91 -0.96 -1.66 13.19
N VAL A 92 -1.29 -1.79 11.91
CA VAL A 92 -2.70 -1.86 11.46
C VAL A 92 -3.35 -3.15 11.95
N ALA A 93 -2.65 -4.28 11.90
CA ALA A 93 -3.11 -5.57 12.43
C ALA A 93 -3.47 -5.48 13.92
N GLU A 94 -2.61 -4.86 14.73
CA GLU A 94 -2.91 -4.59 16.14
C GLU A 94 -4.17 -3.72 16.33
N ALA A 95 -4.39 -2.75 15.44
CA ALA A 95 -5.55 -1.86 15.51
C ALA A 95 -6.86 -2.58 15.12
N VAL A 96 -6.85 -3.48 14.14
CA VAL A 96 -8.05 -4.21 13.67
C VAL A 96 -8.40 -5.40 14.57
N ARG A 97 -7.44 -6.00 15.27
CA ARG A 97 -7.61 -7.18 16.13
C ARG A 97 -8.76 -7.08 17.13
N PRO A 98 -8.91 -6.01 17.92
CA PRO A 98 -10.01 -5.89 18.92
C PRO A 98 -11.40 -5.89 18.28
N TYR A 99 -11.48 -5.58 17.00
CA TYR A 99 -12.74 -5.50 16.25
C TYR A 99 -13.05 -6.78 15.46
N GLY A 100 -12.18 -7.82 15.55
CA GLY A 100 -12.27 -9.02 14.72
C GLY A 100 -12.11 -8.69 13.24
N GLY A 101 -11.37 -7.64 12.94
CA GLY A 101 -11.11 -7.17 11.57
C GLY A 101 -9.81 -7.71 10.99
N TRP A 102 -9.57 -7.37 9.74
CA TRP A 102 -8.35 -7.74 9.01
C TRP A 102 -7.89 -6.64 8.07
N VAL A 103 -6.64 -6.73 7.62
CA VAL A 103 -6.03 -5.79 6.68
C VAL A 103 -5.61 -6.51 5.41
N ARG A 104 -5.86 -5.85 4.28
CA ARG A 104 -5.39 -6.23 2.94
C ARG A 104 -4.50 -5.12 2.39
N VAL A 105 -3.46 -5.49 1.65
CA VAL A 105 -2.65 -4.53 0.90
C VAL A 105 -2.76 -4.80 -0.60
N LEU A 106 -2.92 -3.74 -1.39
CA LEU A 106 -2.97 -3.80 -2.86
C LEU A 106 -1.84 -2.96 -3.46
N TYR A 107 -1.63 -3.14 -4.77
CA TYR A 107 -0.68 -2.36 -5.58
C TYR A 107 0.78 -2.50 -5.14
N LEU A 108 1.17 -3.72 -4.78
CA LEU A 108 2.56 -4.09 -4.56
C LEU A 108 3.32 -4.15 -5.90
N GLN A 109 4.62 -3.98 -5.83
CA GLN A 109 5.51 -4.22 -6.97
C GLN A 109 6.50 -5.33 -6.59
N PRO A 110 7.01 -6.13 -7.56
CA PRO A 110 7.94 -7.22 -7.26
C PRO A 110 9.13 -6.78 -6.39
N GLU A 111 9.67 -5.60 -6.66
CA GLU A 111 10.83 -5.05 -5.94
C GLU A 111 10.51 -4.60 -4.49
N GLY A 112 9.23 -4.43 -4.18
CA GLY A 112 8.76 -4.12 -2.82
C GLY A 112 8.53 -5.36 -1.97
N MET A 113 8.65 -6.57 -2.54
CA MET A 113 8.48 -7.84 -1.83
C MET A 113 9.76 -8.22 -1.07
N THR A 114 9.90 -7.69 0.14
CA THR A 114 10.99 -8.05 1.03
C THR A 114 10.66 -9.32 1.84
N ASP A 115 11.68 -10.03 2.33
CA ASP A 115 11.49 -11.20 3.20
C ASP A 115 10.66 -10.82 4.44
N GLU A 116 10.92 -9.65 5.04
CA GLU A 116 10.15 -9.13 6.17
C GLU A 116 8.66 -8.96 5.84
N LEU A 117 8.33 -8.46 4.65
CA LEU A 117 6.94 -8.31 4.21
C LEU A 117 6.27 -9.67 4.00
N ILE A 118 6.96 -10.61 3.36
CA ILE A 118 6.47 -11.97 3.13
C ILE A 118 6.20 -12.67 4.47
N GLU A 119 7.13 -12.59 5.41
CA GLU A 119 6.98 -13.14 6.76
C GLU A 119 5.80 -12.48 7.49
N THR A 120 5.63 -11.16 7.37
CA THR A 120 4.51 -10.46 8.00
C THR A 120 3.16 -10.91 7.43
N ILE A 121 3.05 -11.08 6.10
CA ILE A 121 1.83 -11.59 5.45
C ILE A 121 1.55 -13.04 5.84
N ARG A 122 2.59 -13.86 6.06
CA ARG A 122 2.46 -15.26 6.45
C ARG A 122 2.08 -15.43 7.93
N ASP A 123 2.69 -14.64 8.83
CA ASP A 123 2.72 -14.92 10.27
C ASP A 123 1.76 -14.06 11.09
N VAL A 124 1.20 -13.00 10.53
CA VAL A 124 0.26 -12.10 11.23
C VAL A 124 -1.16 -12.44 10.81
N ASP A 125 -1.94 -13.02 11.71
CA ASP A 125 -3.29 -13.56 11.44
C ASP A 125 -4.26 -12.53 10.87
N GLU A 126 -4.16 -11.26 11.26
CA GLU A 126 -5.02 -10.19 10.77
C GLU A 126 -4.60 -9.65 9.39
N VAL A 127 -3.41 -10.01 8.90
CA VAL A 127 -2.97 -9.66 7.55
C VAL A 127 -3.42 -10.75 6.60
N LEU A 128 -4.25 -10.39 5.62
CA LEU A 128 -4.72 -11.38 4.66
C LEU A 128 -3.58 -11.94 3.83
N PRO A 129 -3.48 -13.27 3.66
CA PRO A 129 -2.49 -13.92 2.81
C PRO A 129 -2.85 -13.73 1.32
N TYR A 130 -2.93 -12.47 0.91
CA TYR A 130 -3.31 -12.06 -0.43
C TYR A 130 -2.25 -11.11 -0.98
N ILE A 131 -1.78 -11.39 -2.18
CA ILE A 131 -0.73 -10.63 -2.85
C ILE A 131 -1.25 -10.16 -4.20
N ASP A 132 -1.23 -8.84 -4.44
CA ASP A 132 -1.60 -8.17 -5.68
C ASP A 132 -0.34 -7.52 -6.30
N ILE A 133 0.25 -8.20 -7.29
CA ILE A 133 1.51 -7.78 -7.93
C ILE A 133 1.40 -7.81 -9.44
N PRO A 134 1.56 -6.66 -10.12
CA PRO A 134 1.63 -6.60 -11.58
C PRO A 134 3.03 -7.00 -12.06
N ILE A 135 3.24 -8.26 -12.40
CA ILE A 135 4.53 -8.75 -12.93
C ILE A 135 4.86 -8.20 -14.33
N GLN A 136 3.88 -7.68 -15.05
CA GLN A 136 3.94 -7.09 -16.40
C GLN A 136 4.43 -8.06 -17.47
N HIS A 137 5.63 -8.63 -17.33
CA HIS A 137 6.20 -9.60 -18.25
C HIS A 137 7.28 -10.44 -17.56
N CYS A 138 7.62 -11.62 -18.11
CA CYS A 138 8.68 -12.49 -17.61
C CYS A 138 9.97 -12.49 -18.46
N ASN A 139 10.05 -11.67 -19.52
CA ASN A 139 11.27 -11.55 -20.34
C ASN A 139 12.03 -10.27 -19.95
N ALA A 140 13.28 -10.41 -19.52
CA ALA A 140 14.14 -9.33 -19.07
C ALA A 140 14.34 -8.20 -20.11
N ARG A 141 14.37 -8.53 -21.41
CA ARG A 141 14.50 -7.50 -22.47
C ARG A 141 13.23 -6.65 -22.55
N VAL A 142 12.05 -7.28 -22.42
CA VAL A 142 10.76 -6.58 -22.42
C VAL A 142 10.63 -5.73 -21.17
N LEU A 143 10.94 -6.26 -19.99
CA LEU A 143 10.91 -5.49 -18.74
C LEU A 143 11.82 -4.26 -18.82
N ARG A 144 13.05 -4.40 -19.33
CA ARG A 144 13.93 -3.25 -19.55
C ARG A 144 13.34 -2.21 -20.50
N SER A 145 12.67 -2.64 -21.60
CA SER A 145 12.01 -1.69 -22.51
C SER A 145 10.81 -0.96 -21.87
N MET A 146 10.22 -1.56 -20.83
CA MET A 146 9.16 -0.96 -20.02
C MET A 146 9.69 -0.07 -18.88
N ASN A 147 10.99 0.12 -18.76
CA ASN A 147 11.66 0.74 -17.61
C ASN A 147 11.25 0.06 -16.27
N ARG A 148 11.20 -1.29 -16.29
CA ARG A 148 10.95 -2.13 -15.11
C ARG A 148 12.22 -2.85 -14.73
N SER A 149 12.54 -2.85 -13.43
CA SER A 149 13.57 -3.70 -12.85
C SER A 149 13.03 -5.12 -12.66
N GLY A 150 13.94 -6.07 -12.50
CA GLY A 150 13.59 -7.47 -12.27
C GLY A 150 14.09 -8.39 -13.37
N SER A 151 14.23 -9.64 -13.01
CA SER A 151 14.54 -10.75 -13.92
C SER A 151 13.60 -11.92 -13.63
N PRO A 152 13.46 -12.88 -14.57
CA PRO A 152 12.64 -14.07 -14.34
C PRO A 152 13.12 -14.95 -13.18
N GLU A 153 14.34 -14.75 -12.69
CA GLU A 153 14.94 -15.51 -11.59
C GLU A 153 14.63 -14.89 -10.20
N GLN A 154 14.06 -13.69 -10.16
CA GLN A 154 13.57 -13.03 -8.95
C GLN A 154 12.12 -13.40 -8.68
#